data_d3e74226de069d7b9a5691e77ee1970c
#
_entry.id   d3e74226de069d7b9a5691e77ee1970c
#
_cell.length_a   1.000
_cell.length_b   1.000
_cell.length_c   1.000
_cell.angle_alpha   90.00
_cell.angle_beta   90.00
_cell.angle_gamma   90.00
#
_symmetry.space_group_name_H-M   'P 1'
#
loop_
_entity.id
_entity.type
_entity.pdbx_description
1 polymer ?
#
loop_
_entity_poly.entity_id
_entity_poly.type
_entity_poly.pdbx_seq_one_letter_code
_entity_poly.pdbx_strand_id
1 'polypeptide(L)'
;MQIRPKLAVIRLLFDNFVIMKNLLTTLTVLVCLLMGGAEADAARRGGREFKVYGPLGGIAMDVTLPDGVDPEAWTIGAMEGTGAKEGTGTTGRKCPMVILMHGIFSSGNIVPMPALARELAKAGIASIRFDFGGHWRSEGEMQKMTIANEIADALAIWEYAKSLPYVSEIGILGHSQGGVVASMTAGILAERGEEPAGLALIAPGSVVQDACRNGRFFGAEFDPADPPEYVKCFGIMKLGREYILTTQELDIYGTAKTYTGPVRLIHGSKDNIVPMSCSERFAETYGERSELIVVEGETHMITLRKKKTVALAVEFFRNLWN
;
A
#
# COMPACT_ATOMS: atom_id res chain seq x y z
N MET A 1 19.14 52.45 12.81
CA MET A 1 18.25 52.37 11.60
C MET A 1 18.97 51.50 10.56
N GLN A 2 18.61 50.28 10.32
CA GLN A 2 18.90 49.35 9.20
C GLN A 2 18.78 47.88 9.63
N ILE A 3 17.58 47.41 9.90
CA ILE A 3 17.32 45.97 10.14
C ILE A 3 16.40 45.38 9.04
N ARG A 4 15.74 46.21 8.22
CA ARG A 4 14.79 45.76 7.23
C ARG A 4 15.31 44.98 5.99
N PRO A 5 16.53 45.22 5.45
CA PRO A 5 16.99 44.47 4.27
C PRO A 5 17.40 43.00 4.56
N LYS A 6 17.88 42.70 5.80
CA LYS A 6 18.29 41.33 6.13
C LYS A 6 17.14 40.35 6.28
N LEU A 7 15.98 40.80 6.75
CA LEU A 7 14.77 39.95 6.83
C LEU A 7 14.19 39.60 5.46
N ALA A 8 14.26 40.48 4.49
CA ALA A 8 13.80 40.22 3.13
C ALA A 8 14.67 39.17 2.42
N VAL A 9 15.99 39.21 2.62
CA VAL A 9 16.92 38.23 2.05
C VAL A 9 16.73 36.84 2.71
N ILE A 10 16.56 36.79 4.02
CA ILE A 10 16.28 35.54 4.75
C ILE A 10 14.95 34.92 4.29
N ARG A 11 13.91 35.75 4.09
CA ARG A 11 12.62 35.29 3.59
C ARG A 11 12.71 34.76 2.15
N LEU A 12 13.46 35.45 1.29
CA LEU A 12 13.70 35.00 -0.11
C LEU A 12 14.51 33.69 -0.16
N LEU A 13 15.48 33.50 0.73
CA LEU A 13 16.25 32.27 0.86
C LEU A 13 15.38 31.13 1.41
N PHE A 14 14.49 31.41 2.35
CA PHE A 14 13.54 30.44 2.90
C PHE A 14 12.50 30.01 1.86
N ASP A 15 11.93 30.96 1.10
CA ASP A 15 10.96 30.69 0.03
C ASP A 15 11.61 29.90 -1.11
N ASN A 16 12.84 30.23 -1.50
CA ASN A 16 13.61 29.45 -2.47
C ASN A 16 13.99 28.05 -1.97
N PHE A 17 14.28 27.89 -0.69
CA PHE A 17 14.56 26.58 -0.08
C PHE A 17 13.32 25.69 -0.03
N VAL A 18 12.15 26.26 0.28
CA VAL A 18 10.86 25.55 0.25
C VAL A 18 10.49 25.15 -1.17
N ILE A 19 10.66 26.05 -2.15
CA ILE A 19 10.43 25.79 -3.57
C ILE A 19 11.37 24.67 -4.06
N MET A 20 12.65 24.72 -3.72
CA MET A 20 13.64 23.70 -4.13
C MET A 20 13.36 22.34 -3.46
N LYS A 21 12.92 22.34 -2.19
CA LYS A 21 12.51 21.12 -1.49
C LYS A 21 11.26 20.49 -2.10
N ASN A 22 10.27 21.30 -2.47
CA ASN A 22 9.06 20.84 -3.15
C ASN A 22 9.40 20.34 -4.58
N LEU A 23 10.31 21.03 -5.30
CA LEU A 23 10.77 20.61 -6.62
C LEU A 23 11.50 19.26 -6.58
N LEU A 24 12.34 19.04 -5.56
CA LEU A 24 13.08 17.78 -5.39
C LEU A 24 12.12 16.63 -5.05
N THR A 25 11.13 16.86 -4.18
CA THR A 25 10.08 15.89 -3.87
C THR A 25 9.23 15.58 -5.10
N THR A 26 8.82 16.60 -5.83
CA THR A 26 8.06 16.45 -7.10
C THR A 26 8.88 15.71 -8.15
N LEU A 27 10.18 15.99 -8.27
CA LEU A 27 11.08 15.30 -9.21
C LEU A 27 11.28 13.84 -8.82
N THR A 28 11.40 13.54 -7.53
CA THR A 28 11.54 12.15 -7.04
C THR A 28 10.26 11.34 -7.31
N VAL A 29 9.09 11.93 -7.01
CA VAL A 29 7.79 11.32 -7.34
C VAL A 29 7.65 11.14 -8.86
N LEU A 30 8.01 12.15 -9.65
CA LEU A 30 7.94 12.10 -11.10
C LEU A 30 8.89 11.04 -11.70
N VAL A 31 10.11 10.91 -11.18
CA VAL A 31 11.07 9.87 -11.61
C VAL A 31 10.56 8.48 -11.25
N CYS A 32 9.99 8.28 -10.06
CA CYS A 32 9.36 7.01 -9.68
C CYS A 32 8.15 6.70 -10.59
N LEU A 33 7.37 7.71 -10.96
CA LEU A 33 6.24 7.59 -11.88
C LEU A 33 6.71 7.25 -13.31
N LEU A 34 7.77 7.89 -13.81
CA LEU A 34 8.30 7.67 -15.15
C LEU A 34 8.99 6.31 -15.30
N MET A 35 9.69 5.82 -14.26
CA MET A 35 10.33 4.51 -14.31
C MET A 35 9.33 3.35 -14.29
N GLY A 36 8.13 3.54 -13.68
CA GLY A 36 7.03 2.57 -13.76
C GLY A 36 6.25 2.61 -15.09
N GLY A 37 6.25 3.76 -15.77
CA GLY A 37 5.41 3.99 -16.97
C GLY A 37 5.83 3.22 -18.22
N ALA A 38 7.12 2.95 -18.40
CA ALA A 38 7.63 2.26 -19.59
C ALA A 38 7.23 0.77 -19.64
N GLU A 39 7.15 0.09 -18.49
CA GLU A 39 6.68 -1.29 -18.41
C GLU A 39 5.15 -1.40 -18.51
N ALA A 40 4.42 -0.39 -18.01
CA ALA A 40 2.96 -0.37 -18.04
C ALA A 40 2.39 -0.25 -19.47
N ASP A 41 3.04 0.50 -20.36
CA ASP A 41 2.59 0.68 -21.74
C ASP A 41 2.78 -0.60 -22.60
N ALA A 42 3.78 -1.41 -22.32
CA ALA A 42 3.99 -2.69 -22.97
C ALA A 42 2.92 -3.73 -22.56
N ALA A 43 2.43 -3.67 -21.32
CA ALA A 43 1.43 -4.58 -20.78
C ALA A 43 -0.01 -4.30 -21.29
N ARG A 44 -0.33 -3.06 -21.68
CA ARG A 44 -1.65 -2.69 -22.22
C ARG A 44 -1.96 -3.21 -23.63
N ARG A 45 -0.96 -3.70 -24.36
CA ARG A 45 -1.09 -4.11 -25.77
C ARG A 45 -1.39 -5.60 -26.00
N GLY A 46 -1.42 -6.43 -24.95
CA GLY A 46 -1.80 -7.85 -25.03
C GLY A 46 -3.04 -8.06 -24.16
N GLY A 47 -4.05 -8.73 -24.67
CA GLY A 47 -5.24 -9.09 -23.87
C GLY A 47 -4.82 -9.86 -22.61
N ARG A 48 -4.66 -9.14 -21.49
CA ARG A 48 -4.27 -9.73 -20.21
C ARG A 48 -5.52 -10.34 -19.58
N GLU A 49 -5.45 -11.61 -19.26
CA GLU A 49 -6.49 -12.25 -18.45
C GLU A 49 -6.26 -11.89 -16.97
N PHE A 50 -7.26 -11.26 -16.35
CA PHE A 50 -7.26 -10.96 -14.94
C PHE A 50 -7.90 -12.12 -14.17
N LYS A 51 -7.28 -12.51 -13.04
CA LYS A 51 -7.84 -13.54 -12.13
C LYS A 51 -8.72 -12.96 -11.04
N VAL A 52 -8.60 -11.65 -10.77
CA VAL A 52 -9.34 -10.92 -9.75
C VAL A 52 -9.92 -9.66 -10.35
N TYR A 53 -11.14 -9.33 -9.96
CA TYR A 53 -11.84 -8.13 -10.38
C TYR A 53 -12.30 -7.32 -9.17
N GLY A 54 -12.08 -6.01 -9.23
CA GLY A 54 -12.56 -5.03 -8.29
C GLY A 54 -13.64 -4.13 -8.89
N PRO A 55 -14.06 -3.07 -8.18
CA PRO A 55 -15.09 -2.15 -8.65
C PRO A 55 -14.79 -1.43 -9.96
N LEU A 56 -13.52 -1.23 -10.28
CA LEU A 56 -13.09 -0.53 -11.50
C LEU A 56 -12.62 -1.47 -12.62
N GLY A 57 -12.74 -2.80 -12.45
CA GLY A 57 -12.36 -3.80 -13.45
C GLY A 57 -11.28 -4.76 -12.98
N GLY A 58 -10.54 -5.35 -13.91
CA GLY A 58 -9.52 -6.36 -13.63
C GLY A 58 -8.32 -5.80 -12.84
N ILE A 59 -7.88 -6.54 -11.84
CA ILE A 59 -6.77 -6.19 -10.95
C ILE A 59 -5.50 -6.92 -11.41
N ALA A 60 -4.48 -6.17 -11.80
CA ALA A 60 -3.17 -6.71 -12.13
C ALA A 60 -2.38 -7.02 -10.85
N MET A 61 -1.90 -8.25 -10.74
CA MET A 61 -1.14 -8.70 -9.57
C MET A 61 0.05 -9.57 -9.96
N ASP A 62 1.01 -9.67 -9.04
CA ASP A 62 2.17 -10.55 -9.11
C ASP A 62 2.23 -11.38 -7.82
N VAL A 63 2.29 -12.70 -7.95
CA VAL A 63 2.52 -13.62 -6.84
C VAL A 63 4.01 -13.96 -6.80
N THR A 64 4.62 -13.82 -5.64
CA THR A 64 6.01 -14.24 -5.39
C THR A 64 6.00 -15.37 -4.37
N LEU A 65 6.56 -16.52 -4.73
CA LEU A 65 6.61 -17.70 -3.88
C LEU A 65 8.01 -17.90 -3.31
N PRO A 66 8.14 -18.46 -2.10
CA PRO A 66 9.41 -18.92 -1.57
C PRO A 66 9.87 -20.21 -2.26
N ASP A 67 11.17 -20.50 -2.16
CA ASP A 67 11.75 -21.71 -2.69
C ASP A 67 11.05 -22.96 -2.10
N GLY A 68 10.79 -23.94 -2.98
CA GLY A 68 10.16 -25.21 -2.61
C GLY A 68 8.64 -25.20 -2.48
N VAL A 69 7.99 -24.09 -2.82
CA VAL A 69 6.52 -24.02 -3.00
C VAL A 69 6.21 -24.05 -4.50
N ASP A 70 5.61 -25.15 -4.95
CA ASP A 70 5.19 -25.33 -6.33
C ASP A 70 3.66 -25.25 -6.45
N PRO A 71 3.10 -24.21 -7.09
CA PRO A 71 1.65 -24.07 -7.24
C PRO A 71 1.04 -25.16 -8.15
N GLU A 72 1.82 -25.75 -9.06
CA GLU A 72 1.34 -26.79 -9.98
C GLU A 72 1.17 -28.14 -9.25
N ALA A 73 1.93 -28.40 -8.20
CA ALA A 73 1.80 -29.60 -7.39
C ALA A 73 0.39 -29.74 -6.74
N TRP A 74 -0.35 -28.64 -6.63
CA TRP A 74 -1.69 -28.60 -6.05
C TRP A 74 -2.81 -28.76 -7.09
N THR A 75 -2.55 -28.51 -8.37
CA THR A 75 -3.52 -28.66 -9.46
C THR A 75 -3.68 -30.13 -9.90
N ILE A 76 -2.65 -30.93 -9.79
CA ILE A 76 -2.66 -32.35 -10.20
C ILE A 76 -3.56 -33.19 -9.28
N GLY A 77 -3.57 -32.91 -7.98
CA GLY A 77 -4.42 -33.62 -7.00
C GLY A 77 -5.92 -33.33 -7.12
N ALA A 78 -6.33 -32.23 -7.72
CA ALA A 78 -7.74 -31.82 -7.86
C ALA A 78 -8.41 -32.43 -9.13
N MET A 79 -7.67 -32.88 -10.12
CA MET A 79 -8.19 -33.49 -11.35
C MET A 79 -8.31 -35.05 -11.29
N GLU A 80 -7.68 -35.68 -10.32
CA GLU A 80 -7.76 -37.16 -10.16
C GLU A 80 -8.87 -37.57 -9.20
N GLY A 81 -10.11 -37.18 -9.49
CA GLY A 81 -11.36 -37.71 -8.85
C GLY A 81 -11.75 -39.09 -9.28
N THR A 82 -10.85 -39.97 -9.75
CA THR A 82 -11.13 -41.36 -10.10
C THR A 82 -9.99 -42.29 -9.66
N GLY A 83 -10.17 -42.89 -8.47
CA GLY A 83 -9.43 -44.09 -8.07
C GLY A 83 -8.02 -43.84 -7.54
N ALA A 84 -7.93 -43.62 -6.24
CA ALA A 84 -6.64 -43.56 -5.52
C ALA A 84 -5.82 -44.82 -5.77
N LYS A 85 -4.72 -44.70 -6.53
CA LYS A 85 -3.54 -45.52 -6.33
C LYS A 85 -2.67 -44.79 -5.32
N GLU A 86 -2.39 -45.44 -4.19
CA GLU A 86 -1.33 -45.05 -3.26
C GLU A 86 0.00 -44.92 -4.04
N GLY A 87 0.39 -43.70 -4.36
CA GLY A 87 1.60 -43.41 -5.11
C GLY A 87 1.98 -41.94 -4.85
N THR A 88 2.89 -41.73 -3.90
CA THR A 88 3.72 -40.54 -3.71
C THR A 88 3.00 -39.19 -3.97
N GLY A 89 1.94 -38.92 -3.22
CA GLY A 89 1.38 -37.58 -3.14
C GLY A 89 2.39 -36.67 -2.48
N THR A 90 3.11 -35.89 -3.25
CA THR A 90 3.78 -34.69 -2.74
C THR A 90 2.69 -33.76 -2.25
N THR A 91 2.34 -33.86 -0.96
CA THR A 91 1.56 -32.82 -0.28
C THR A 91 2.41 -31.58 -0.36
N GLY A 92 2.07 -30.69 -1.27
CA GLY A 92 2.81 -29.45 -1.50
C GLY A 92 2.99 -28.71 -0.17
N ARG A 93 4.18 -28.15 0.06
CA ARG A 93 4.47 -27.37 1.27
C ARG A 93 3.57 -26.12 1.28
N LYS A 94 2.73 -25.98 2.32
CA LYS A 94 2.03 -24.71 2.56
C LYS A 94 3.00 -23.67 3.11
N CYS A 95 2.72 -22.39 2.79
CA CYS A 95 3.45 -21.26 3.32
C CYS A 95 2.49 -20.13 3.69
N PRO A 96 2.85 -19.27 4.65
CA PRO A 96 2.12 -18.05 4.90
C PRO A 96 2.28 -17.07 3.73
N MET A 97 1.34 -16.12 3.60
CA MET A 97 1.32 -15.13 2.53
C MET A 97 1.09 -13.73 3.08
N VAL A 98 1.73 -12.72 2.48
CA VAL A 98 1.48 -11.30 2.78
C VAL A 98 0.91 -10.60 1.55
N ILE A 99 -0.22 -9.91 1.72
CA ILE A 99 -0.81 -9.02 0.72
C ILE A 99 -0.15 -7.65 0.86
N LEU A 100 0.45 -7.13 -0.22
CA LEU A 100 1.21 -5.88 -0.26
C LEU A 100 0.44 -4.79 -0.99
N MET A 101 0.10 -3.70 -0.29
CA MET A 101 -0.73 -2.58 -0.74
C MET A 101 0.10 -1.31 -0.91
N HIS A 102 0.18 -0.80 -2.14
CA HIS A 102 0.93 0.41 -2.48
C HIS A 102 0.19 1.70 -2.10
N GLY A 103 0.89 2.85 -2.11
CA GLY A 103 0.32 4.18 -1.84
C GLY A 103 -0.40 4.79 -3.05
N ILE A 104 -1.03 5.96 -2.82
CA ILE A 104 -1.71 6.74 -3.89
C ILE A 104 -0.73 7.06 -5.02
N PHE A 105 -1.21 7.05 -6.26
CA PHE A 105 -0.43 7.29 -7.48
C PHE A 105 0.80 6.39 -7.64
N SER A 106 0.84 5.25 -6.95
CA SER A 106 1.94 4.28 -6.97
C SER A 106 1.51 2.95 -7.63
N SER A 107 2.30 1.90 -7.49
CA SER A 107 2.08 0.59 -8.12
C SER A 107 2.70 -0.51 -7.26
N GLY A 108 2.21 -1.73 -7.39
CA GLY A 108 2.82 -2.93 -6.83
C GLY A 108 4.25 -3.19 -7.33
N ASN A 109 4.69 -2.49 -8.40
CA ASN A 109 6.05 -2.57 -8.95
C ASN A 109 6.98 -1.43 -8.53
N ILE A 110 6.50 -0.50 -7.70
CA ILE A 110 7.30 0.61 -7.16
C ILE A 110 7.77 0.27 -5.73
N VAL A 111 8.96 0.78 -5.37
CA VAL A 111 9.53 0.66 -4.00
C VAL A 111 8.49 1.12 -2.96
N PRO A 112 8.31 0.36 -1.86
CA PRO A 112 9.13 -0.76 -1.40
C PRO A 112 8.63 -2.15 -1.85
N MET A 113 7.52 -2.26 -2.59
CA MET A 113 6.77 -3.50 -2.84
C MET A 113 7.63 -4.65 -3.43
N PRO A 114 8.43 -4.46 -4.53
CA PRO A 114 9.24 -5.56 -5.05
C PRO A 114 10.36 -6.01 -4.10
N ALA A 115 10.87 -5.09 -3.27
CA ALA A 115 11.89 -5.42 -2.29
C ALA A 115 11.30 -6.25 -1.13
N LEU A 116 10.10 -5.89 -0.66
CA LEU A 116 9.36 -6.65 0.34
C LEU A 116 9.05 -8.06 -0.15
N ALA A 117 8.49 -8.20 -1.36
CA ALA A 117 8.17 -9.50 -1.94
C ALA A 117 9.40 -10.42 -2.01
N ARG A 118 10.54 -9.91 -2.47
CA ARG A 118 11.77 -10.68 -2.55
C ARG A 118 12.31 -11.11 -1.18
N GLU A 119 12.32 -10.21 -0.20
CA GLU A 119 12.85 -10.54 1.13
C GLU A 119 11.88 -11.44 1.94
N LEU A 120 10.56 -11.31 1.72
CA LEU A 120 9.55 -12.24 2.25
C LEU A 120 9.77 -13.66 1.69
N ALA A 121 9.97 -13.79 0.37
CA ALA A 121 10.23 -15.09 -0.25
C ALA A 121 11.47 -15.78 0.33
N LYS A 122 12.56 -15.04 0.57
CA LYS A 122 13.76 -15.56 1.26
C LYS A 122 13.48 -16.02 2.70
N ALA A 123 12.47 -15.42 3.34
CA ALA A 123 12.03 -15.81 4.68
C ALA A 123 11.02 -16.98 4.68
N GLY A 124 10.73 -17.58 3.53
CA GLY A 124 9.76 -18.68 3.41
C GLY A 124 8.30 -18.22 3.34
N ILE A 125 8.05 -16.95 3.06
CA ILE A 125 6.74 -16.31 3.07
C ILE A 125 6.38 -15.89 1.63
N ALA A 126 5.24 -16.33 1.12
CA ALA A 126 4.70 -15.90 -0.16
C ALA A 126 4.18 -14.45 -0.09
N SER A 127 4.04 -13.79 -1.21
CA SER A 127 3.38 -12.49 -1.26
C SER A 127 2.58 -12.27 -2.53
N ILE A 128 1.51 -11.47 -2.42
CA ILE A 128 0.80 -10.86 -3.54
C ILE A 128 1.04 -9.37 -3.46
N ARG A 129 1.58 -8.78 -4.54
CA ARG A 129 1.61 -7.35 -4.79
C ARG A 129 0.75 -7.07 -6.01
N PHE A 130 -0.07 -6.05 -5.94
CA PHE A 130 -1.04 -5.74 -6.99
C PHE A 130 -1.14 -4.23 -7.21
N ASP A 131 -1.70 -3.82 -8.33
CA ASP A 131 -2.04 -2.44 -8.60
C ASP A 131 -3.52 -2.24 -8.30
N PHE A 132 -3.89 -1.28 -7.45
CA PHE A 132 -5.29 -0.93 -7.20
C PHE A 132 -6.00 -0.53 -8.50
N GLY A 133 -7.31 -0.71 -8.56
CA GLY A 133 -8.13 -0.31 -9.69
C GLY A 133 -7.91 1.15 -10.07
N GLY A 134 -7.80 1.43 -11.36
CA GLY A 134 -7.43 2.75 -11.89
C GLY A 134 -5.94 3.07 -11.83
N HIS A 135 -5.10 2.22 -11.24
CA HIS A 135 -3.65 2.39 -11.19
C HIS A 135 -2.96 1.49 -12.23
N TRP A 136 -1.98 2.04 -12.91
CA TRP A 136 -1.00 1.42 -13.82
C TRP A 136 -1.50 0.24 -14.66
N ARG A 137 -1.30 -1.00 -14.21
CA ARG A 137 -1.60 -2.23 -14.97
C ARG A 137 -3.03 -2.73 -14.77
N SER A 138 -3.71 -2.27 -13.71
CA SER A 138 -5.11 -2.57 -13.45
C SER A 138 -6.04 -1.77 -14.35
N GLU A 139 -7.23 -2.29 -14.59
CA GLU A 139 -8.26 -1.58 -15.34
C GLU A 139 -8.85 -0.41 -14.55
N GLY A 140 -9.62 0.41 -15.25
CA GLY A 140 -10.24 1.62 -14.71
C GLY A 140 -9.43 2.88 -14.94
N GLU A 141 -10.00 4.00 -14.50
CA GLU A 141 -9.40 5.32 -14.59
C GLU A 141 -8.99 5.80 -13.18
N MET A 142 -7.78 6.32 -13.04
CA MET A 142 -7.30 6.86 -11.76
C MET A 142 -8.21 7.95 -11.19
N GLN A 143 -8.85 8.73 -12.05
CA GLN A 143 -9.83 9.75 -11.66
C GLN A 143 -11.05 9.17 -10.94
N LYS A 144 -11.37 7.88 -11.15
CA LYS A 144 -12.50 7.18 -10.50
C LYS A 144 -12.11 6.39 -9.26
N MET A 145 -10.83 6.37 -8.92
CA MET A 145 -10.30 5.74 -7.73
C MET A 145 -10.88 6.41 -6.47
N THR A 146 -11.22 5.59 -5.47
CA THR A 146 -11.56 6.01 -4.10
C THR A 146 -10.95 5.04 -3.11
N ILE A 147 -10.77 5.45 -1.86
CA ILE A 147 -10.31 4.55 -0.78
C ILE A 147 -11.30 3.38 -0.60
N ALA A 148 -12.59 3.62 -0.77
CA ALA A 148 -13.61 2.55 -0.69
C ALA A 148 -13.43 1.50 -1.81
N ASN A 149 -13.10 1.93 -3.04
CA ASN A 149 -12.79 1.01 -4.14
C ASN A 149 -11.51 0.23 -3.86
N GLU A 150 -10.47 0.89 -3.32
CA GLU A 150 -9.22 0.22 -2.95
C GLU A 150 -9.41 -0.82 -1.82
N ILE A 151 -10.29 -0.55 -0.85
CA ILE A 151 -10.69 -1.54 0.17
C ILE A 151 -11.40 -2.73 -0.49
N ALA A 152 -12.31 -2.48 -1.44
CA ALA A 152 -12.99 -3.56 -2.16
C ALA A 152 -12.00 -4.39 -3.00
N ASP A 153 -11.02 -3.76 -3.65
CA ASP A 153 -9.93 -4.45 -4.34
C ASP A 153 -9.12 -5.33 -3.36
N ALA A 154 -8.77 -4.78 -2.20
CA ALA A 154 -8.03 -5.50 -1.18
C ALA A 154 -8.79 -6.72 -0.64
N LEU A 155 -10.12 -6.59 -0.44
CA LEU A 155 -10.98 -7.70 -0.06
C LEU A 155 -11.08 -8.76 -1.16
N ALA A 156 -11.14 -8.37 -2.43
CA ALA A 156 -11.13 -9.32 -3.56
C ALA A 156 -9.79 -10.07 -3.65
N ILE A 157 -8.67 -9.39 -3.43
CA ILE A 157 -7.33 -10.02 -3.32
C ILE A 157 -7.23 -10.95 -2.11
N TRP A 158 -7.85 -10.59 -0.98
CA TRP A 158 -7.94 -11.44 0.21
C TRP A 158 -8.65 -12.76 -0.10
N GLU A 159 -9.84 -12.72 -0.74
CA GLU A 159 -10.58 -13.92 -1.13
C GLU A 159 -9.78 -14.77 -2.13
N TYR A 160 -9.09 -14.15 -3.08
CA TYR A 160 -8.20 -14.86 -3.99
C TYR A 160 -7.06 -15.56 -3.21
N ALA A 161 -6.41 -14.87 -2.30
CA ALA A 161 -5.32 -15.44 -1.50
C ALA A 161 -5.81 -16.65 -0.66
N LYS A 162 -7.00 -16.57 -0.06
CA LYS A 162 -7.64 -17.67 0.67
C LYS A 162 -7.93 -18.87 -0.22
N SER A 163 -8.24 -18.66 -1.50
CA SER A 163 -8.52 -19.74 -2.43
C SER A 163 -7.29 -20.53 -2.87
N LEU A 164 -6.09 -20.02 -2.61
CA LEU A 164 -4.85 -20.67 -3.01
C LEU A 164 -4.51 -21.84 -2.06
N PRO A 165 -4.44 -23.07 -2.57
CA PRO A 165 -4.34 -24.26 -1.71
C PRO A 165 -3.02 -24.36 -0.93
N TYR A 166 -1.98 -23.67 -1.40
CA TYR A 166 -0.67 -23.62 -0.77
C TYR A 166 -0.54 -22.52 0.31
N VAL A 167 -1.56 -21.70 0.51
CA VAL A 167 -1.56 -20.65 1.54
C VAL A 167 -2.03 -21.23 2.87
N SER A 168 -1.26 -21.00 3.94
CA SER A 168 -1.62 -21.43 5.31
C SER A 168 -2.31 -20.32 6.09
N GLU A 169 -1.75 -19.12 6.06
CA GLU A 169 -2.21 -17.93 6.80
C GLU A 169 -1.89 -16.69 6.00
N ILE A 170 -2.64 -15.60 6.24
CA ILE A 170 -2.51 -14.37 5.47
C ILE A 170 -2.26 -13.19 6.41
N GLY A 171 -1.19 -12.44 6.13
CA GLY A 171 -0.92 -11.13 6.71
C GLY A 171 -1.14 -10.01 5.69
N ILE A 172 -1.25 -8.78 6.15
CA ILE A 172 -1.46 -7.59 5.32
C ILE A 172 -0.36 -6.57 5.60
N LEU A 173 0.19 -5.97 4.54
CA LEU A 173 1.11 -4.84 4.64
C LEU A 173 0.66 -3.72 3.71
N GLY A 174 0.62 -2.49 4.23
CA GLY A 174 0.34 -1.30 3.43
C GLY A 174 1.34 -0.17 3.63
N HIS A 175 1.64 0.56 2.55
CA HIS A 175 2.47 1.75 2.57
C HIS A 175 1.65 2.99 2.21
N SER A 176 1.84 4.09 2.94
CA SER A 176 1.18 5.37 2.65
C SER A 176 -0.35 5.23 2.67
N GLN A 177 -1.07 5.66 1.61
CA GLN A 177 -2.52 5.41 1.48
C GLN A 177 -2.85 3.92 1.55
N GLY A 178 -2.02 3.03 0.96
CA GLY A 178 -2.18 1.59 1.12
C GLY A 178 -2.12 1.12 2.58
N GLY A 179 -1.47 1.88 3.47
CA GLY A 179 -1.51 1.66 4.92
C GLY A 179 -2.89 1.99 5.54
N VAL A 180 -3.56 3.02 5.03
CA VAL A 180 -4.97 3.31 5.41
C VAL A 180 -5.88 2.19 4.93
N VAL A 181 -5.76 1.81 3.65
CA VAL A 181 -6.54 0.71 3.07
C VAL A 181 -6.29 -0.59 3.85
N ALA A 182 -5.04 -0.93 4.13
CA ALA A 182 -4.66 -2.12 4.88
C ALA A 182 -5.28 -2.14 6.30
N SER A 183 -5.22 -1.01 7.01
CA SER A 183 -5.77 -0.90 8.37
C SER A 183 -7.29 -1.04 8.39
N MET A 184 -7.99 -0.40 7.46
CA MET A 184 -9.45 -0.50 7.35
C MET A 184 -9.88 -1.90 6.85
N THR A 185 -9.16 -2.47 5.88
CA THR A 185 -9.42 -3.85 5.40
C THR A 185 -9.26 -4.85 6.54
N ALA A 186 -8.21 -4.75 7.35
CA ALA A 186 -8.01 -5.63 8.50
C ALA A 186 -9.17 -5.51 9.51
N GLY A 187 -9.64 -4.28 9.78
CA GLY A 187 -10.79 -4.07 10.66
C GLY A 187 -12.08 -4.67 10.10
N ILE A 188 -12.38 -4.47 8.82
CA ILE A 188 -13.56 -5.05 8.16
C ILE A 188 -13.51 -6.59 8.17
N LEU A 189 -12.34 -7.18 7.95
CA LEU A 189 -12.15 -8.63 8.02
C LEU A 189 -12.37 -9.15 9.44
N ALA A 190 -11.86 -8.44 10.45
CA ALA A 190 -12.08 -8.78 11.86
C ALA A 190 -13.59 -8.80 12.22
N GLU A 191 -14.35 -7.80 11.78
CA GLU A 191 -15.81 -7.78 11.95
C GLU A 191 -16.52 -8.98 11.29
N ARG A 192 -15.92 -9.56 10.26
CA ARG A 192 -16.42 -10.78 9.57
C ARG A 192 -15.92 -12.08 10.23
N GLY A 193 -15.09 -11.99 11.27
CA GLY A 193 -14.43 -13.16 11.88
C GLY A 193 -13.30 -13.75 11.03
N GLU A 194 -12.69 -12.94 10.15
CA GLU A 194 -11.66 -13.36 9.19
C GLU A 194 -10.36 -12.57 9.40
N GLU A 195 -9.87 -12.48 10.62
CA GLU A 195 -8.72 -11.64 10.95
C GLU A 195 -7.43 -12.05 10.22
N PRO A 196 -6.69 -11.08 9.62
CA PRO A 196 -5.31 -11.31 9.19
C PRO A 196 -4.42 -11.75 10.37
N ALA A 197 -3.46 -12.64 10.11
CA ALA A 197 -2.51 -13.09 11.13
C ALA A 197 -1.62 -11.96 11.68
N GLY A 198 -1.39 -10.93 10.87
CA GLY A 198 -0.64 -9.73 11.28
C GLY A 198 -0.81 -8.58 10.31
N LEU A 199 -0.65 -7.36 10.80
CA LEU A 199 -0.78 -6.11 10.05
C LEU A 199 0.50 -5.28 10.15
N ALA A 200 1.13 -4.96 9.03
CA ALA A 200 2.27 -4.04 8.99
C ALA A 200 1.91 -2.75 8.22
N LEU A 201 2.17 -1.61 8.81
CA LEU A 201 1.86 -0.29 8.24
C LEU A 201 3.15 0.52 8.11
N ILE A 202 3.52 0.87 6.89
CA ILE A 202 4.68 1.72 6.62
C ILE A 202 4.17 3.13 6.29
N ALA A 203 4.45 4.10 7.15
CA ALA A 203 4.04 5.49 7.03
C ALA A 203 2.56 5.64 6.60
N PRO A 204 1.58 5.07 7.36
CA PRO A 204 0.18 5.05 6.94
C PRO A 204 -0.38 6.46 6.78
N GLY A 205 -0.87 6.74 5.56
CA GLY A 205 -1.14 8.10 5.07
C GLY A 205 -2.50 8.67 5.44
N SER A 206 -2.95 8.57 6.69
CA SER A 206 -4.26 9.10 7.12
C SER A 206 -4.42 10.62 6.96
N VAL A 207 -3.32 11.35 6.76
CA VAL A 207 -3.33 12.78 6.41
C VAL A 207 -4.14 13.09 5.13
N VAL A 208 -4.41 12.11 4.28
CA VAL A 208 -5.25 12.29 3.07
C VAL A 208 -6.66 12.78 3.43
N GLN A 209 -7.18 12.37 4.58
CA GLN A 209 -8.49 12.81 5.06
C GLN A 209 -8.47 14.30 5.42
N ASP A 210 -7.47 14.74 6.17
CA ASP A 210 -7.30 16.14 6.53
C ASP A 210 -7.03 17.00 5.28
N ALA A 211 -6.25 16.49 4.33
CA ALA A 211 -5.98 17.15 3.06
C ALA A 211 -7.29 17.39 2.26
N CYS A 212 -8.17 16.37 2.20
CA CYS A 212 -9.48 16.51 1.56
C CYS A 212 -10.39 17.52 2.29
N ARG A 213 -10.43 17.47 3.62
CA ARG A 213 -11.23 18.39 4.46
C ARG A 213 -10.75 19.83 4.39
N ASN A 214 -9.45 20.04 4.22
CA ASN A 214 -8.84 21.36 4.16
C ASN A 214 -8.75 21.94 2.73
N GLY A 215 -9.20 21.20 1.71
CA GLY A 215 -9.19 21.63 0.33
C GLY A 215 -7.79 21.79 -0.28
N ARG A 216 -6.80 21.01 0.22
CA ARG A 216 -5.41 21.06 -0.24
C ARG A 216 -4.82 19.67 -0.35
N PHE A 217 -4.50 19.24 -1.58
CA PHE A 217 -4.02 17.90 -1.84
C PHE A 217 -2.90 17.90 -2.91
N PHE A 218 -1.66 17.60 -2.51
CA PHE A 218 -0.48 17.56 -3.38
C PHE A 218 -0.37 18.72 -4.37
N GLY A 219 -0.48 19.95 -3.87
CA GLY A 219 -0.39 21.19 -4.65
C GLY A 219 -1.66 21.61 -5.37
N ALA A 220 -2.71 20.81 -5.33
CA ALA A 220 -4.04 21.24 -5.74
C ALA A 220 -4.75 21.98 -4.59
N GLU A 221 -5.51 23.03 -4.93
CA GLU A 221 -6.39 23.75 -4.01
C GLU A 221 -7.81 23.71 -4.57
N PHE A 222 -8.80 23.49 -3.71
CA PHE A 222 -10.21 23.36 -4.09
C PHE A 222 -11.14 23.68 -2.91
N ASP A 223 -12.40 23.97 -3.21
CA ASP A 223 -13.44 24.04 -2.18
C ASP A 223 -13.78 22.61 -1.71
N PRO A 224 -13.53 22.26 -0.43
CA PRO A 224 -13.82 20.92 0.06
C PRO A 224 -15.30 20.56 0.09
N ALA A 225 -16.21 21.56 0.16
CA ALA A 225 -17.66 21.34 0.14
C ALA A 225 -18.20 21.12 -1.27
N ASP A 226 -17.53 21.73 -2.27
CA ASP A 226 -17.92 21.63 -3.69
C ASP A 226 -16.69 21.47 -4.58
N PRO A 227 -15.93 20.36 -4.48
CA PRO A 227 -14.76 20.16 -5.31
C PRO A 227 -15.16 19.98 -6.78
N PRO A 228 -14.32 20.42 -7.74
CA PRO A 228 -14.56 20.21 -9.17
C PRO A 228 -14.58 18.71 -9.51
N GLU A 229 -14.99 18.36 -10.73
CA GLU A 229 -15.01 16.97 -11.21
C GLU A 229 -13.69 16.22 -10.92
N TYR A 230 -12.55 16.91 -11.06
CA TYR A 230 -11.24 16.44 -10.64
C TYR A 230 -10.31 17.62 -10.32
N VAL A 231 -9.30 17.37 -9.51
CA VAL A 231 -8.17 18.26 -9.25
C VAL A 231 -6.88 17.66 -9.80
N LYS A 232 -5.89 18.52 -10.10
CA LYS A 232 -4.58 18.05 -10.60
C LYS A 232 -3.55 18.06 -9.48
N CYS A 233 -3.31 16.92 -8.89
CA CYS A 233 -2.21 16.70 -7.95
C CYS A 233 -0.88 16.70 -8.70
N PHE A 234 0.15 17.33 -8.14
CA PHE A 234 1.46 17.50 -8.80
C PHE A 234 1.35 18.11 -10.22
N GLY A 235 0.26 18.80 -10.52
CA GLY A 235 -0.02 19.42 -11.82
C GLY A 235 -0.47 18.46 -12.93
N ILE A 236 -0.38 17.15 -12.75
CA ILE A 236 -0.63 16.14 -13.80
C ILE A 236 -1.58 15.01 -13.40
N MET A 237 -1.56 14.56 -12.15
CA MET A 237 -2.34 13.41 -11.69
C MET A 237 -3.77 13.85 -11.34
N LYS A 238 -4.76 13.27 -11.97
CA LYS A 238 -6.16 13.60 -11.72
C LYS A 238 -6.69 12.83 -10.51
N LEU A 239 -7.13 13.58 -9.49
CA LEU A 239 -7.87 13.07 -8.34
C LEU A 239 -9.34 13.48 -8.49
N GLY A 240 -10.23 12.53 -8.50
CA GLY A 240 -11.64 12.75 -8.76
C GLY A 240 -12.39 13.37 -7.59
N ARG A 241 -13.51 14.05 -7.89
CA ARG A 241 -14.45 14.60 -6.90
C ARG A 241 -14.90 13.54 -5.88
N GLU A 242 -15.22 12.34 -6.33
CA GLU A 242 -15.71 11.24 -5.50
C GLU A 242 -14.68 10.84 -4.43
N TYR A 243 -13.40 10.77 -4.81
CA TYR A 243 -12.33 10.54 -3.84
C TYR A 243 -12.34 11.59 -2.72
N ILE A 244 -12.42 12.89 -3.11
CA ILE A 244 -12.37 14.00 -2.16
C ILE A 244 -13.54 13.92 -1.18
N LEU A 245 -14.76 13.79 -1.69
CA LEU A 245 -15.97 13.78 -0.88
C LEU A 245 -16.03 12.53 0.04
N THR A 246 -15.78 11.34 -0.49
CA THR A 246 -15.89 10.11 0.29
C THR A 246 -14.77 9.97 1.33
N THR A 247 -13.56 10.45 1.03
CA THR A 247 -12.43 10.40 1.98
C THR A 247 -12.67 11.27 3.20
N GLN A 248 -13.38 12.38 3.08
CA GLN A 248 -13.72 13.26 4.21
C GLN A 248 -14.53 12.54 5.29
N GLU A 249 -15.39 11.61 4.89
CA GLU A 249 -16.36 10.93 5.74
C GLU A 249 -15.85 9.59 6.31
N LEU A 250 -14.66 9.12 5.92
CA LEU A 250 -14.14 7.83 6.38
C LEU A 250 -13.93 7.82 7.90
N ASP A 251 -14.39 6.76 8.56
CA ASP A 251 -13.99 6.44 9.93
C ASP A 251 -12.76 5.52 9.92
N ILE A 252 -11.61 6.11 9.58
CA ILE A 252 -10.34 5.38 9.42
C ILE A 252 -9.96 4.65 10.72
N TYR A 253 -9.96 5.37 11.82
CA TYR A 253 -9.46 4.85 13.09
C TYR A 253 -10.48 3.98 13.83
N GLY A 254 -11.78 4.30 13.73
CA GLY A 254 -12.85 3.46 14.27
C GLY A 254 -12.89 2.10 13.60
N THR A 255 -12.82 2.08 12.26
CA THR A 255 -12.73 0.83 11.49
C THR A 255 -11.42 0.07 11.79
N ALA A 256 -10.27 0.76 11.82
CA ALA A 256 -8.99 0.13 12.13
C ALA A 256 -8.96 -0.53 13.52
N LYS A 257 -9.62 0.08 14.51
CA LYS A 257 -9.65 -0.38 15.90
C LYS A 257 -10.29 -1.76 16.08
N THR A 258 -11.17 -2.18 15.17
CA THR A 258 -11.85 -3.49 15.25
C THR A 258 -10.90 -4.66 15.01
N TYR A 259 -9.77 -4.46 14.32
CA TYR A 259 -8.72 -5.47 14.21
C TYR A 259 -8.03 -5.70 15.55
N THR A 260 -7.96 -6.96 15.99
CA THR A 260 -7.45 -7.33 17.32
C THR A 260 -6.09 -8.01 17.32
N GLY A 261 -5.57 -8.37 16.15
CA GLY A 261 -4.28 -9.01 15.99
C GLY A 261 -3.08 -8.05 16.13
N PRO A 262 -1.85 -8.58 16.01
CA PRO A 262 -0.61 -7.81 16.19
C PRO A 262 -0.36 -6.82 15.04
N VAL A 263 0.17 -5.63 15.39
CA VAL A 263 0.44 -4.55 14.43
C VAL A 263 1.89 -4.06 14.53
N ARG A 264 2.56 -3.94 13.39
CA ARG A 264 3.86 -3.25 13.26
C ARG A 264 3.67 -1.96 12.49
N LEU A 265 4.06 -0.84 13.10
CA LEU A 265 4.12 0.48 12.46
C LEU A 265 5.58 0.84 12.21
N ILE A 266 5.91 1.28 10.99
CA ILE A 266 7.27 1.70 10.61
C ILE A 266 7.17 3.07 9.97
N HIS A 267 7.93 4.07 10.47
CA HIS A 267 7.89 5.43 9.94
C HIS A 267 9.28 6.01 9.82
N GLY A 268 9.54 6.73 8.75
CA GLY A 268 10.82 7.41 8.54
C GLY A 268 10.90 8.75 9.26
N SER A 269 11.99 9.01 10.03
CA SER A 269 12.12 10.29 10.77
C SER A 269 12.25 11.52 9.85
N LYS A 270 12.54 11.33 8.56
CA LYS A 270 12.59 12.39 7.54
C LYS A 270 11.42 12.33 6.55
N ASP A 271 10.30 11.71 6.96
CA ASP A 271 9.08 11.74 6.16
C ASP A 271 8.50 13.17 6.17
N ASN A 272 8.44 13.78 4.99
CA ASN A 272 7.93 15.12 4.77
C ASN A 272 6.60 15.14 3.99
N ILE A 273 6.01 13.96 3.77
CA ILE A 273 4.73 13.79 3.08
C ILE A 273 3.65 13.37 4.08
N VAL A 274 3.91 12.33 4.86
CA VAL A 274 3.02 11.87 5.93
C VAL A 274 3.62 12.25 7.29
N PRO A 275 2.96 13.08 8.09
CA PRO A 275 3.42 13.42 9.43
C PRO A 275 3.54 12.18 10.32
N MET A 276 4.54 12.15 11.21
CA MET A 276 4.74 11.08 12.20
C MET A 276 3.48 10.87 13.07
N SER A 277 2.76 11.93 13.37
CA SER A 277 1.50 11.90 14.12
C SER A 277 0.43 10.95 13.53
N CYS A 278 0.48 10.67 12.22
CA CYS A 278 -0.40 9.66 11.63
C CYS A 278 -0.09 8.27 12.19
N SER A 279 1.18 7.87 12.22
CA SER A 279 1.58 6.58 12.81
C SER A 279 1.38 6.54 14.33
N GLU A 280 1.65 7.64 15.03
CA GLU A 280 1.40 7.77 16.47
C GLU A 280 -0.09 7.54 16.78
N ARG A 281 -0.99 8.14 16.01
CA ARG A 281 -2.44 7.95 16.17
C ARG A 281 -2.89 6.52 15.86
N PHE A 282 -2.30 5.84 14.88
CA PHE A 282 -2.54 4.42 14.66
C PHE A 282 -2.01 3.57 15.83
N ALA A 283 -0.82 3.90 16.38
CA ALA A 283 -0.29 3.23 17.54
C ALA A 283 -1.22 3.37 18.77
N GLU A 284 -1.73 4.58 19.02
CA GLU A 284 -2.75 4.82 20.06
C GLU A 284 -4.02 4.00 19.79
N THR A 285 -4.49 3.93 18.54
CA THR A 285 -5.70 3.18 18.14
C THR A 285 -5.56 1.69 18.43
N TYR A 286 -4.42 1.10 18.15
CA TYR A 286 -4.15 -0.32 18.38
C TYR A 286 -3.68 -0.64 19.83
N GLY A 287 -3.14 0.35 20.53
CA GLY A 287 -2.67 0.22 21.91
C GLY A 287 -1.52 -0.81 22.02
N GLU A 288 -1.55 -1.64 23.05
CA GLU A 288 -0.49 -2.64 23.34
C GLU A 288 -0.26 -3.68 22.26
N ARG A 289 -1.19 -3.81 21.30
CA ARG A 289 -1.04 -4.72 20.15
C ARG A 289 -0.10 -4.18 19.07
N SER A 290 0.32 -2.93 19.19
CA SER A 290 1.14 -2.26 18.18
C SER A 290 2.53 -1.92 18.69
N GLU A 291 3.50 -1.98 17.76
CA GLU A 291 4.85 -1.48 17.95
C GLU A 291 5.17 -0.48 16.86
N LEU A 292 5.46 0.77 17.26
CA LEU A 292 5.90 1.83 16.35
C LEU A 292 7.43 1.92 16.34
N ILE A 293 8.04 1.68 15.19
CA ILE A 293 9.48 1.79 14.96
C ILE A 293 9.78 2.97 14.06
N VAL A 294 10.55 3.92 14.58
CA VAL A 294 11.05 5.06 13.81
C VAL A 294 12.37 4.69 13.13
N VAL A 295 12.41 4.81 11.82
CA VAL A 295 13.63 4.57 11.02
C VAL A 295 14.34 5.89 10.81
N GLU A 296 15.42 6.11 11.58
CA GLU A 296 16.19 7.35 11.54
C GLU A 296 16.76 7.62 10.15
N GLY A 297 16.47 8.82 9.63
CA GLY A 297 16.93 9.31 8.34
C GLY A 297 16.20 8.74 7.12
N GLU A 298 15.17 7.90 7.30
CA GLU A 298 14.33 7.43 6.19
C GLU A 298 13.27 8.47 5.82
N THR A 299 12.89 8.49 4.54
CA THR A 299 11.89 9.36 3.94
C THR A 299 10.61 8.60 3.62
N HIS A 300 9.56 9.30 3.18
CA HIS A 300 8.30 8.67 2.76
C HIS A 300 8.49 7.63 1.65
N MET A 301 9.35 7.91 0.68
CA MET A 301 9.56 7.05 -0.50
C MET A 301 10.39 5.80 -0.22
N ILE A 302 10.84 5.58 1.01
CA ILE A 302 11.62 4.42 1.44
C ILE A 302 12.85 4.17 0.55
N THR A 303 13.63 5.22 0.34
CA THR A 303 14.80 5.18 -0.58
C THR A 303 16.14 5.20 0.13
N LEU A 304 16.24 5.88 1.27
CA LEU A 304 17.52 6.11 1.96
C LEU A 304 17.92 4.97 2.90
N ARG A 305 16.97 4.39 3.62
CA ARG A 305 17.16 3.28 4.57
C ARG A 305 16.33 2.06 4.19
N LYS A 306 16.03 1.89 2.90
CA LYS A 306 15.19 0.83 2.34
C LYS A 306 15.48 -0.55 2.93
N LYS A 307 16.75 -0.95 3.01
CA LYS A 307 17.12 -2.27 3.55
C LYS A 307 16.64 -2.45 5.01
N LYS A 308 16.79 -1.41 5.85
CA LYS A 308 16.36 -1.44 7.25
C LYS A 308 14.84 -1.49 7.36
N THR A 309 14.12 -0.63 6.62
CA THR A 309 12.65 -0.59 6.61
C THR A 309 12.05 -1.92 6.16
N VAL A 310 12.56 -2.49 5.06
CA VAL A 310 12.13 -3.80 4.55
C VAL A 310 12.43 -4.91 5.56
N ALA A 311 13.63 -4.92 6.16
CA ALA A 311 14.01 -5.93 7.14
C ALA A 311 13.07 -5.93 8.37
N LEU A 312 12.70 -4.76 8.89
CA LEU A 312 11.77 -4.62 10.02
C LEU A 312 10.38 -5.16 9.70
N ALA A 313 9.88 -4.92 8.49
CA ALA A 313 8.59 -5.45 8.06
C ALA A 313 8.62 -6.98 7.88
N VAL A 314 9.68 -7.51 7.26
CA VAL A 314 9.86 -8.96 7.05
C VAL A 314 10.08 -9.68 8.38
N GLU A 315 10.87 -9.11 9.30
CA GLU A 315 11.09 -9.64 10.64
C GLU A 315 9.78 -9.80 11.41
N PHE A 316 8.88 -8.82 11.34
CA PHE A 316 7.57 -8.90 11.98
C PHE A 316 6.80 -10.14 11.53
N PHE A 317 6.63 -10.34 10.24
CA PHE A 317 5.91 -11.50 9.71
C PHE A 317 6.64 -12.82 9.97
N ARG A 318 7.96 -12.83 9.86
CA ARG A 318 8.74 -14.03 10.20
C ARG A 318 8.54 -14.45 11.65
N ASN A 319 8.48 -13.48 12.58
CA ASN A 319 8.30 -13.79 14.01
C ASN A 319 6.87 -14.25 14.34
N LEU A 320 5.88 -13.96 13.51
CA LEU A 320 4.52 -14.47 13.65
C LEU A 320 4.40 -15.95 13.27
N TRP A 321 5.24 -16.43 12.35
CA TRP A 321 5.09 -17.74 11.71
C TRP A 321 6.26 -18.71 12.01
N ASN A 322 7.20 -18.32 12.87
CA ASN A 322 8.26 -19.19 13.45
C ASN A 322 7.89 -19.57 14.92
#